data_77a58c118226bb979a33ef658b5b4b06
#
_entry.id   77a58c118226bb979a33ef658b5b4b06
#
_cell.length_a   1.000
_cell.length_b   1.000
_cell.length_c   1.000
_cell.angle_alpha   90.00
_cell.angle_beta   90.00
_cell.angle_gamma   90.00
#
_symmetry.space_group_name_H-M   'P 1'
#
loop_
_entity.id
_entity.type
_entity.pdbx_description
1 polymer ?
#
loop_
_entity_poly.entity_id
_entity_poly.type
_entity_poly.pdbx_seq_one_letter_code
_entity_poly.pdbx_strand_id
1 'polypeptide(L)' 'MTAEEFYLEGREFQRAGNWQEAIRCYNEAIALDAECAAVEAKRMVMDILNFYNKDMYNP' A
#
# COMPACT_ATOMS: atom_id res chain seq x y z
N MET A 1 -0.42 -3.42 -17.44
CA MET A 1 0.26 -2.38 -16.64
C MET A 1 1.54 -2.94 -16.05
N THR A 2 2.53 -2.09 -15.90
CA THR A 2 3.78 -2.50 -15.26
C THR A 2 3.69 -2.33 -13.76
N ALA A 3 4.66 -2.93 -13.05
CA ALA A 3 4.71 -2.76 -11.60
C ALA A 3 4.83 -1.28 -11.22
N GLU A 4 5.62 -0.53 -11.98
CA GLU A 4 5.79 0.90 -11.69
C GLU A 4 4.50 1.67 -11.85
N GLU A 5 3.70 1.32 -12.85
CA GLU A 5 2.41 1.98 -13.06
C GLU A 5 1.46 1.70 -11.90
N PHE A 6 1.40 0.47 -11.44
CA PHE A 6 0.59 0.13 -10.27
C PHE A 6 1.08 0.86 -9.03
N TYR A 7 2.39 0.95 -8.87
CA TYR A 7 2.97 1.66 -7.75
C TYR A 7 2.56 3.14 -7.77
N LEU A 8 2.62 3.78 -8.93
CA LEU A 8 2.24 5.18 -9.04
C LEU A 8 0.76 5.40 -8.76
N GLU A 9 -0.08 4.49 -9.25
CA GLU A 9 -1.52 4.56 -8.93
C GLU A 9 -1.74 4.41 -7.44
N GLY A 10 -1.05 3.47 -6.82
CA GLY A 10 -1.16 3.28 -5.38
C GLY A 10 -0.79 4.54 -4.61
N ARG A 11 0.23 5.23 -5.07
CA ARG A 11 0.63 6.48 -4.43
C ARG A 11 -0.46 7.55 -4.53
N GLU A 12 -1.14 7.61 -5.67
CA GLU A 12 -2.23 8.57 -5.85
C GLU A 12 -3.39 8.25 -4.90
N PHE A 13 -3.74 6.97 -4.78
CA PHE A 13 -4.77 6.58 -3.83
C PHE A 13 -4.35 6.88 -2.40
N GLN A 14 -3.09 6.62 -2.07
CA GLN A 14 -2.57 6.91 -0.74
C GLN A 14 -2.67 8.39 -0.43
N ARG A 15 -2.33 9.22 -1.41
CA ARG A 15 -2.39 10.67 -1.26
C ARG A 15 -3.82 11.15 -1.01
N ALA A 16 -4.78 10.47 -1.64
CA ALA A 16 -6.20 10.79 -1.47
C ALA A 16 -6.78 10.21 -0.17
N GLY A 17 -5.99 9.45 0.57
CA GLY A 17 -6.48 8.83 1.78
C GLY A 17 -7.23 7.54 1.55
N ASN A 18 -7.20 7.03 0.33
CA ASN A 18 -7.90 5.79 -0.01
C ASN A 18 -6.95 4.60 0.22
N TRP A 19 -6.81 4.22 1.48
CA TRP A 19 -5.80 3.26 1.88
C TRP A 19 -6.01 1.87 1.29
N GLN A 20 -7.27 1.42 1.20
CA GLN A 20 -7.57 0.09 0.67
C GLN A 20 -7.16 -0.04 -0.79
N GLU A 21 -7.50 0.96 -1.60
CA GLU A 21 -7.13 0.94 -3.00
C GLU A 21 -5.63 1.07 -3.18
N ALA A 22 -4.98 1.86 -2.33
CA ALA A 22 -3.54 2.00 -2.39
C ALA A 22 -2.87 0.64 -2.15
N ILE A 23 -3.31 -0.08 -1.12
CA ILE A 23 -2.75 -1.39 -0.81
C ILE A 23 -3.00 -2.37 -1.96
N ARG A 24 -4.18 -2.32 -2.55
CA ARG A 24 -4.49 -3.19 -3.67
C ARG A 24 -3.55 -2.94 -4.84
N CYS A 25 -3.32 -1.68 -5.18
CA CYS A 25 -2.40 -1.34 -6.25
C CYS A 25 -0.98 -1.79 -5.93
N TYR A 26 -0.55 -1.59 -4.69
CA TYR A 26 0.78 -2.04 -4.28
C TYR A 26 0.90 -3.56 -4.36
N ASN A 27 -0.14 -4.29 -3.97
CA ASN A 27 -0.13 -5.75 -4.10
C ASN A 27 0.01 -6.19 -5.55
N GLU A 28 -0.69 -5.51 -6.46
CA GLU A 28 -0.56 -5.82 -7.88
C GLU A 28 0.85 -5.54 -8.38
N ALA A 29 1.44 -4.43 -7.94
CA ALA A 29 2.80 -4.09 -8.31
C ALA A 29 3.78 -5.15 -7.80
N ILE A 30 3.61 -5.59 -6.57
CA ILE A 30 4.49 -6.60 -5.97
C ILE A 30 4.33 -7.94 -6.67
N ALA A 31 3.13 -8.27 -7.11
CA ALA A 31 2.90 -9.51 -7.85
C ALA A 31 3.65 -9.50 -9.18
N LEU A 32 3.83 -8.33 -9.78
CA LEU A 32 4.58 -8.20 -11.02
C LEU A 32 6.08 -8.11 -10.78
N ASP A 33 6.49 -7.50 -9.68
CA ASP A 33 7.90 -7.32 -9.35
C ASP A 33 8.04 -7.27 -7.83
N ALA A 34 8.47 -8.38 -7.26
CA ALA A 34 8.56 -8.50 -5.80
C ALA A 34 9.61 -7.57 -5.17
N GLU A 35 10.45 -6.96 -5.98
CA GLU A 35 11.48 -6.06 -5.46
C GLU A 35 11.24 -4.60 -5.80
N CYS A 36 10.02 -4.27 -6.22
CA CYS A 36 9.72 -2.90 -6.59
C CYS A 36 9.48 -2.02 -5.35
N ALA A 37 9.42 -0.71 -5.59
CA ALA A 37 9.22 0.25 -4.50
C ALA A 37 7.89 0.09 -3.77
N ALA A 38 6.94 -0.61 -4.39
CA ALA A 38 5.63 -0.84 -3.77
C ALA A 38 5.74 -1.65 -2.48
N VAL A 39 6.79 -2.46 -2.34
CA VAL A 39 6.98 -3.24 -1.12
C VAL A 39 7.10 -2.31 0.09
N GLU A 40 7.95 -1.31 -0.01
CA GLU A 40 8.12 -0.35 1.09
C GLU A 40 6.91 0.55 1.23
N ALA A 41 6.32 0.96 0.12
CA ALA A 41 5.14 1.82 0.16
C ALA A 41 3.98 1.12 0.87
N LYS A 42 3.76 -0.17 0.56
CA LYS A 42 2.74 -0.95 1.23
C LYS A 42 3.03 -1.04 2.72
N ARG A 43 4.28 -1.27 3.07
CA ARG A 43 4.67 -1.36 4.47
C ARG A 43 4.36 -0.09 5.23
N MET A 44 4.62 1.06 4.61
CA MET A 44 4.31 2.35 5.23
C MET A 44 2.82 2.52 5.46
N VAL A 45 2.01 2.14 4.46
CA VAL A 45 0.57 2.24 4.59
C VAL A 45 0.07 1.30 5.69
N MET A 46 0.60 0.09 5.75
CA MET A 46 0.22 -0.85 6.79
C MET A 46 0.59 -0.33 8.18
N ASP A 47 1.74 0.30 8.30
CA ASP A 47 2.14 0.89 9.57
C ASP A 47 1.18 2.00 10.00
N ILE A 48 0.77 2.84 9.06
CA ILE A 48 -0.18 3.91 9.34
C ILE A 48 -1.52 3.33 9.81
N LEU A 49 -2.01 2.32 9.10
CA LEU A 49 -3.27 1.68 9.45
C LEU A 49 -3.19 1.01 10.81
N ASN A 50 -2.08 0.34 11.09
CA ASN A 50 -1.89 -0.29 12.38
C ASN A 50 -1.87 0.73 13.51
N PHE A 51 -1.30 1.88 13.26
CA PHE A 51 -1.27 2.95 14.25
C PHE A 51 -2.69 3.43 14.59
N TYR A 52 -3.51 3.64 13.57
CA TYR A 52 -4.88 4.12 13.79
C TYR A 52 -5.80 3.05 14.38
N ASN A 53 -5.51 1.79 14.12
CA ASN A 53 -6.35 0.68 14.59
C ASN A 53 -5.71 -0.07 15.75
N LYS A 54 -4.76 0.53 16.39
CA LYS A 54 -3.99 -0.12 17.43
C LYS A 54 -4.86 -0.65 18.56
N ASP A 55 -5.83 0.15 18.97
CA ASP A 55 -6.70 -0.24 20.08
C ASP A 55 -7.65 -1.35 19.70
N MET A 56 -7.97 -1.48 18.43
CA MET A 56 -8.88 -2.52 17.95
C MET A 56 -8.22 -3.89 17.95
N TYR A 57 -6.91 -3.94 17.87
CA TYR A 57 -6.18 -5.21 17.85
C TYR A 57 -5.76 -5.67 19.22
N ASN A 58 -5.92 -4.83 20.21
CA ASN A 58 -5.57 -5.19 21.57
C ASN A 58 -6.73 -5.93 22.22
N PRO A 59 -6.56 -7.21 22.49
CA PRO A 59 -7.60 -7.98 23.17
C PRO A 59 -7.72 -7.56 24.63
#